data_e460381a9fdebe92c3898f967ea2cdbf
#
_entry.id   e460381a9fdebe92c3898f967ea2cdbf
#
_cell.length_a   1.000
_cell.length_b   1.000
_cell.length_c   1.000
_cell.angle_alpha   90.00
_cell.angle_beta   90.00
_cell.angle_gamma   90.00
#
_symmetry.space_group_name_H-M   'P 1'
#
loop_
_entity.id
_entity.type
_entity.pdbx_description
1 polymer ?
#
loop_
_entity_poly.entity_id
_entity_poly.type
_entity_poly.pdbx_seq_one_letter_code
_entity_poly.pdbx_strand_id
1 'polypeptide(L)'
;MSRGLGDVYKRQKDTLYVNLFIPSRLTWKDKKITLVQETRFPDEEQIRFRVEKSKKKAFSLKLRYPSWAKGASVSVNGKVQETNAQPGEYLTIHRKWKAGDEITLNMPMQVALEQIPDRENFYAFMYGPIVLASPTGTENMDGLYADDSRGGHIAHGKQIPLQEVPALIGTPDSIRNSIHKNNGDRL
;
A
#
# COMPACT_ATOMS: atom_id res chain seq x y z
N MET A 1 -6.51 -6.01 -25.24
CA MET A 1 -5.44 -5.15 -24.70
C MET A 1 -5.59 -5.12 -23.20
N SER A 2 -4.66 -5.68 -22.45
CA SER A 2 -4.69 -5.61 -20.97
C SER A 2 -4.40 -4.20 -20.52
N ARG A 3 -5.39 -3.47 -20.02
CA ARG A 3 -5.24 -2.15 -19.40
C ARG A 3 -4.60 -2.20 -18.00
N GLY A 4 -4.31 -3.39 -17.46
CA GLY A 4 -3.99 -3.59 -16.05
C GLY A 4 -2.57 -3.25 -15.59
N LEU A 5 -1.58 -3.13 -16.45
CA LEU A 5 -0.18 -2.88 -16.03
C LEU A 5 0.29 -1.41 -16.24
N GLY A 6 -0.51 -0.58 -16.89
CA GLY A 6 -0.17 0.82 -17.13
C GLY A 6 -0.06 1.67 -15.88
N ASP A 7 -0.79 1.29 -14.83
CA ASP A 7 -0.82 2.03 -13.56
C ASP A 7 0.26 1.54 -12.59
N VAL A 8 0.69 0.27 -12.69
CA VAL A 8 1.78 -0.30 -11.86
C VAL A 8 3.12 0.34 -12.21
N TYR A 9 3.40 0.47 -13.51
CA TYR A 9 4.64 1.02 -14.03
C TYR A 9 4.38 2.14 -15.03
N LYS A 10 5.12 3.26 -14.91
CA LYS A 10 5.17 4.32 -15.91
C LYS A 10 6.59 4.46 -16.43
N ARG A 11 6.76 4.47 -17.76
CA ARG A 11 8.04 4.68 -18.41
C ARG A 11 8.10 6.07 -19.01
N GLN A 12 9.17 6.80 -18.72
CA GLN A 12 9.37 8.14 -19.25
C GLN A 12 10.85 8.35 -19.55
N LYS A 13 11.21 8.42 -20.85
CA LYS A 13 12.63 8.50 -21.29
C LYS A 13 13.48 7.41 -20.61
N ASP A 14 14.43 7.82 -19.79
CA ASP A 14 15.35 6.95 -19.06
C ASP A 14 14.92 6.72 -17.60
N THR A 15 13.62 6.79 -17.33
CA THR A 15 13.07 6.62 -15.99
C THR A 15 11.95 5.59 -15.98
N LEU A 16 12.00 4.68 -15.02
CA LEU A 16 10.95 3.74 -14.70
C LEU A 16 10.34 4.10 -13.35
N TYR A 17 9.05 4.43 -13.35
CA TYR A 17 8.26 4.65 -12.14
C TYR A 17 7.55 3.37 -11.75
N VAL A 18 7.60 3.03 -10.48
CA VAL A 18 6.81 1.97 -9.86
C VAL A 18 5.80 2.64 -8.94
N ASN A 19 4.53 2.56 -9.29
CA ASN A 19 3.44 3.26 -8.60
C ASN A 19 2.66 2.34 -7.67
N LEU A 20 2.51 1.07 -8.03
CA LEU A 20 1.77 0.08 -7.26
C LEU A 20 2.66 -1.13 -6.95
N PHE A 21 2.48 -1.66 -5.76
CA PHE A 21 3.25 -2.80 -5.28
C PHE A 21 2.42 -4.09 -5.41
N ILE A 22 2.38 -4.62 -6.63
CA ILE A 22 1.64 -5.82 -7.01
C ILE A 22 2.65 -6.81 -7.62
N PRO A 23 2.63 -8.10 -7.26
CA PRO A 23 3.50 -9.09 -7.87
C PRO A 23 3.40 -9.03 -9.39
N SER A 24 4.51 -8.77 -10.05
CA SER A 24 4.50 -8.48 -11.48
C SER A 24 5.86 -8.62 -12.15
N ARG A 25 5.83 -8.79 -13.46
CA ARG A 25 7.03 -8.88 -14.30
C ARG A 25 6.94 -7.86 -15.43
N LEU A 26 7.85 -6.91 -15.45
CA LEU A 26 7.97 -5.90 -16.48
C LEU A 26 9.11 -6.24 -17.44
N THR A 27 8.84 -6.25 -18.74
CA THR A 27 9.87 -6.28 -19.78
C THR A 27 9.91 -4.92 -20.49
N TRP A 28 11.02 -4.20 -20.30
CA TRP A 28 11.26 -2.93 -20.98
C TRP A 28 12.19 -3.16 -22.18
N LYS A 29 11.58 -3.29 -23.37
CA LYS A 29 12.26 -3.67 -24.60
C LYS A 29 13.39 -2.69 -24.98
N ASP A 30 13.16 -1.39 -24.90
CA ASP A 30 14.13 -0.34 -25.30
C ASP A 30 15.40 -0.36 -24.44
N LYS A 31 15.26 -0.65 -23.17
CA LYS A 31 16.38 -0.80 -22.23
C LYS A 31 16.92 -2.23 -22.18
N LYS A 32 16.22 -3.18 -22.80
CA LYS A 32 16.55 -4.63 -22.75
C LYS A 32 16.70 -5.11 -21.32
N ILE A 33 15.76 -4.73 -20.46
CA ILE A 33 15.72 -5.10 -19.05
C ILE A 33 14.42 -5.85 -18.75
N THR A 34 14.49 -6.82 -17.85
CA THR A 34 13.34 -7.44 -17.20
C THR A 34 13.46 -7.23 -15.71
N LEU A 35 12.45 -6.60 -15.13
CA LEU A 35 12.32 -6.38 -13.69
C LEU A 35 11.16 -7.23 -13.17
N VAL A 36 11.40 -7.98 -12.11
CA VAL A 36 10.39 -8.77 -11.40
C VAL A 36 10.14 -8.11 -10.06
N GLN A 37 8.90 -7.90 -9.72
CA GLN A 37 8.43 -7.41 -8.42
C GLN A 37 7.81 -8.57 -7.65
N GLU A 38 8.35 -8.85 -6.49
CA GLU A 38 7.91 -9.90 -5.57
C GLU A 38 7.46 -9.24 -4.28
N THR A 39 6.20 -9.43 -3.90
CA THR A 39 5.64 -8.77 -2.73
C THR A 39 4.39 -9.49 -2.25
N ARG A 40 4.14 -9.41 -0.95
CA ARG A 40 2.86 -9.73 -0.30
C ARG A 40 2.24 -8.45 0.30
N PHE A 41 2.68 -7.30 -0.18
CA PHE A 41 2.10 -6.02 0.23
C PHE A 41 0.59 -5.99 -0.08
N PRO A 42 -0.27 -5.55 0.85
CA PRO A 42 0.03 -4.87 2.10
C PRO A 42 0.19 -5.78 3.34
N ASP A 43 0.16 -7.10 3.22
CA ASP A 43 0.35 -8.01 4.36
C ASP A 43 1.77 -7.92 4.95
N GLU A 44 2.74 -7.61 4.10
CA GLU A 44 4.14 -7.41 4.46
C GLU A 44 4.64 -6.01 4.07
N GLU A 45 5.48 -5.44 4.92
CA GLU A 45 6.07 -4.11 4.72
C GLU A 45 7.18 -4.09 3.66
N GLN A 46 7.66 -5.27 3.26
CA GLN A 46 8.81 -5.41 2.38
C GLN A 46 8.38 -5.75 0.96
N ILE A 47 8.92 -4.98 0.01
CA ILE A 47 8.76 -5.21 -1.43
C ILE A 47 10.13 -5.49 -2.03
N ARG A 48 10.26 -6.57 -2.78
CA ARG A 48 11.49 -6.95 -3.45
C ARG A 48 11.36 -6.79 -4.95
N PHE A 49 12.43 -6.28 -5.56
CA PHE A 49 12.57 -6.23 -7.01
C PHE A 49 13.84 -6.95 -7.41
N ARG A 50 13.76 -7.75 -8.44
CA ARG A 50 14.92 -8.45 -9.02
C ARG A 50 15.06 -8.10 -10.49
N VAL A 51 16.27 -7.66 -10.86
CA VAL A 51 16.65 -7.48 -12.26
C VAL A 51 16.98 -8.83 -12.85
N GLU A 52 16.04 -9.43 -13.58
CA GLU A 52 16.24 -10.76 -14.15
C GLU A 52 17.12 -10.74 -15.39
N LYS A 53 16.93 -9.74 -16.26
CA LYS A 53 17.72 -9.54 -17.48
C LYS A 53 18.14 -8.08 -17.60
N SER A 54 19.36 -7.81 -18.04
CA SER A 54 19.84 -6.47 -18.32
C SER A 54 20.98 -6.47 -19.31
N LYS A 55 21.03 -5.46 -20.19
CA LYS A 55 22.19 -5.12 -21.03
C LYS A 55 23.06 -4.02 -20.39
N LYS A 56 23.05 -3.90 -19.07
CA LYS A 56 23.84 -2.94 -18.30
C LYS A 56 23.60 -1.48 -18.69
N LYS A 57 22.38 -1.14 -19.08
CA LYS A 57 21.98 0.23 -19.38
C LYS A 57 21.69 1.01 -18.10
N ALA A 58 22.05 2.28 -18.07
CA ALA A 58 21.72 3.18 -16.99
C ALA A 58 20.28 3.70 -17.16
N PHE A 59 19.55 3.76 -16.06
CA PHE A 59 18.28 4.45 -15.96
C PHE A 59 17.94 4.72 -14.49
N SER A 60 17.00 5.63 -14.26
CA SER A 60 16.47 5.93 -12.93
C SER A 60 15.28 5.01 -12.62
N LEU A 61 15.36 4.30 -11.50
CA LEU A 61 14.24 3.62 -10.90
C LEU A 61 13.64 4.54 -9.84
N LYS A 62 12.36 4.86 -9.96
CA LYS A 62 11.60 5.68 -9.03
C LYS A 62 10.53 4.81 -8.38
N LEU A 63 10.65 4.59 -7.09
CA LEU A 63 9.71 3.83 -6.27
C LEU A 63 8.80 4.82 -5.54
N ARG A 64 7.49 4.65 -5.64
CA ARG A 64 6.54 5.49 -4.93
C ARG A 64 6.82 5.44 -3.43
N TYR A 65 6.84 6.60 -2.80
CA TYR A 65 6.95 6.76 -1.35
C TYR A 65 5.63 7.33 -0.82
N PRO A 66 4.69 6.48 -0.39
CA PRO A 66 3.38 6.95 0.07
C PRO A 66 3.49 7.86 1.29
N SER A 67 2.55 8.79 1.44
CA SER A 67 2.52 9.75 2.55
C SER A 67 2.44 9.11 3.93
N TRP A 68 1.80 7.95 4.04
CA TRP A 68 1.67 7.20 5.28
C TRP A 68 2.95 6.46 5.70
N ALA A 69 3.86 6.14 4.75
CA ALA A 69 5.02 5.26 4.98
C ALA A 69 6.22 6.04 5.55
N LYS A 70 6.05 6.62 6.73
CA LYS A 70 7.15 7.34 7.40
C LYS A 70 8.34 6.41 7.66
N GLY A 71 9.56 6.87 7.31
CA GLY A 71 10.78 6.11 7.51
C GLY A 71 11.01 4.99 6.48
N ALA A 72 10.38 5.07 5.29
CA ALA A 72 10.67 4.14 4.21
C ALA A 72 12.15 4.18 3.83
N SER A 73 12.69 3.00 3.54
CA SER A 73 14.09 2.85 3.15
C SER A 73 14.23 1.94 1.93
N VAL A 74 15.25 2.16 1.14
CA VAL A 74 15.54 1.34 -0.02
C VAL A 74 17.00 0.86 0.01
N SER A 75 17.21 -0.40 -0.31
CA SER A 75 18.56 -0.97 -0.45
C SER A 75 18.73 -1.61 -1.83
N VAL A 76 19.98 -1.67 -2.29
CA VAL A 76 20.36 -2.38 -3.51
C VAL A 76 21.50 -3.33 -3.16
N ASN A 77 21.30 -4.62 -3.43
CA ASN A 77 22.24 -5.69 -3.10
C ASN A 77 22.66 -5.63 -1.61
N GLY A 78 21.69 -5.40 -0.71
CA GLY A 78 21.89 -5.30 0.72
C GLY A 78 22.49 -3.97 1.22
N LYS A 79 22.86 -3.04 0.33
CA LYS A 79 23.39 -1.72 0.71
C LYS A 79 22.27 -0.67 0.67
N VAL A 80 22.02 -0.03 1.80
CA VAL A 80 21.05 1.07 1.92
C VAL A 80 21.47 2.20 0.99
N GLN A 81 20.50 2.77 0.29
CA GLN A 81 20.68 3.92 -0.58
C GLN A 81 20.19 5.17 0.16
N GLU A 82 21.04 6.17 0.24
CA GLU A 82 20.64 7.49 0.73
C GLU A 82 19.68 8.15 -0.27
N THR A 83 18.62 8.70 0.23
CA THR A 83 17.63 9.41 -0.56
C THR A 83 17.07 10.57 0.26
N ASN A 84 16.92 11.72 -0.37
CA ASN A 84 16.34 12.92 0.26
C ASN A 84 14.83 13.01 0.05
N ALA A 85 14.20 11.95 -0.48
CA ALA A 85 12.78 11.94 -0.77
C ALA A 85 11.96 12.00 0.54
N GLN A 86 10.89 12.77 0.49
CA GLN A 86 9.91 12.88 1.57
C GLN A 86 8.69 11.98 1.28
N PRO A 87 7.91 11.59 2.31
CA PRO A 87 6.62 10.92 2.12
C PRO A 87 5.74 11.71 1.14
N GLY A 88 5.16 11.01 0.18
CA GLY A 88 4.41 11.61 -0.94
C GLY A 88 5.19 11.72 -2.25
N GLU A 89 6.49 11.55 -2.24
CA GLU A 89 7.38 11.66 -3.39
C GLU A 89 7.78 10.28 -3.95
N TYR A 90 8.95 10.22 -4.58
CA TYR A 90 9.57 8.99 -5.11
C TYR A 90 10.99 8.82 -4.60
N LEU A 91 11.28 7.66 -4.04
CA LEU A 91 12.64 7.21 -3.79
C LEU A 91 13.32 6.95 -5.15
N THR A 92 14.40 7.66 -5.45
CA THR A 92 15.03 7.63 -6.78
C THR A 92 16.40 6.99 -6.71
N ILE A 93 16.64 5.98 -7.53
CA ILE A 93 17.92 5.29 -7.66
C ILE A 93 18.35 5.36 -9.12
N HIS A 94 19.47 6.03 -9.39
CA HIS A 94 20.08 6.10 -10.72
C HIS A 94 21.35 5.26 -10.78
N ARG A 95 21.39 4.24 -11.65
CA ARG A 95 22.57 3.41 -11.84
C ARG A 95 22.54 2.61 -13.14
N LYS A 96 23.67 1.99 -13.48
CA LYS A 96 23.74 0.91 -14.48
C LYS A 96 23.26 -0.38 -13.82
N TRP A 97 22.11 -0.86 -14.21
CA TRP A 97 21.50 -2.08 -13.68
C TRP A 97 22.09 -3.33 -14.31
N LYS A 98 22.37 -4.35 -13.51
CA LYS A 98 22.89 -5.66 -13.93
C LYS A 98 21.85 -6.73 -13.68
N ALA A 99 21.89 -7.83 -14.45
CA ALA A 99 21.14 -9.02 -14.10
C ALA A 99 21.62 -9.55 -12.75
N GLY A 100 20.70 -9.96 -11.90
CA GLY A 100 20.94 -10.35 -10.52
C GLY A 100 20.94 -9.21 -9.51
N ASP A 101 20.82 -7.92 -9.93
CA ASP A 101 20.63 -6.85 -8.95
C ASP A 101 19.28 -7.02 -8.23
N GLU A 102 19.34 -6.91 -6.91
CA GLU A 102 18.17 -6.99 -6.02
C GLU A 102 17.95 -5.63 -5.36
N ILE A 103 16.69 -5.18 -5.37
CA ILE A 103 16.27 -3.95 -4.71
C ILE A 103 15.23 -4.34 -3.65
N THR A 104 15.44 -3.88 -2.44
CA THR A 104 14.48 -4.06 -1.35
C THR A 104 13.99 -2.70 -0.90
N LEU A 105 12.68 -2.49 -1.01
CA LEU A 105 11.97 -1.34 -0.44
C LEU A 105 11.30 -1.81 0.85
N ASN A 106 11.57 -1.13 1.94
CA ASN A 106 10.91 -1.35 3.22
C ASN A 106 10.04 -0.12 3.56
N MET A 107 8.78 -0.36 3.85
CA MET A 107 7.79 0.68 4.17
C MET A 107 7.12 0.34 5.51
N PRO A 108 7.72 0.80 6.63
CA PRO A 108 7.15 0.52 7.95
C PRO A 108 5.70 0.99 8.06
N MET A 109 4.81 0.12 8.53
CA MET A 109 3.40 0.41 8.73
C MET A 109 3.13 0.67 10.21
N GLN A 110 2.33 1.68 10.48
CA GLN A 110 1.95 2.08 11.83
C GLN A 110 0.45 2.35 11.86
N VAL A 111 -0.15 2.17 13.02
CA VAL A 111 -1.53 2.57 13.25
C VAL A 111 -1.61 4.10 13.21
N ALA A 112 -2.45 4.62 12.34
CA ALA A 112 -2.74 6.03 12.20
C ALA A 112 -4.25 6.27 12.31
N LEU A 113 -4.61 7.49 12.66
CA LEU A 113 -5.98 7.95 12.72
C LEU A 113 -6.20 8.99 11.62
N GLU A 114 -7.23 8.79 10.81
CA GLU A 114 -7.70 9.78 9.86
C GLU A 114 -9.08 10.28 10.29
N GLN A 115 -9.16 11.56 10.64
CA GLN A 115 -10.42 12.19 11.02
C GLN A 115 -11.20 12.58 9.78
N ILE A 116 -12.51 12.36 9.79
CA ILE A 116 -13.42 12.87 8.75
C ILE A 116 -13.48 14.40 8.86
N PRO A 117 -13.25 15.14 7.74
CA PRO A 117 -13.08 16.60 7.79
C PRO A 117 -14.24 17.40 8.38
N ASP A 118 -15.46 16.92 8.25
CA ASP A 118 -16.70 17.62 8.61
C ASP A 118 -17.40 17.06 9.87
N ARG A 119 -16.74 16.13 10.59
CA ARG A 119 -17.28 15.55 11.81
C ARG A 119 -16.23 15.37 12.88
N GLU A 120 -16.42 16.03 14.00
CA GLU A 120 -15.66 15.79 15.22
C GLU A 120 -15.91 14.39 15.77
N ASN A 121 -14.89 13.74 16.31
CA ASN A 121 -14.92 12.41 16.94
C ASN A 121 -15.24 11.23 15.99
N PHE A 122 -15.17 11.44 14.68
CA PHE A 122 -15.26 10.36 13.69
C PHE A 122 -13.90 10.11 13.05
N TYR A 123 -13.38 8.91 13.28
CA TYR A 123 -12.04 8.53 12.84
C TYR A 123 -12.07 7.21 12.09
N ALA A 124 -11.24 7.10 11.05
CA ALA A 124 -10.85 5.84 10.46
C ALA A 124 -9.49 5.41 11.07
N PHE A 125 -9.40 4.16 11.46
CA PHE A 125 -8.16 3.56 11.91
C PHE A 125 -7.46 2.95 10.70
N MET A 126 -6.23 3.36 10.47
CA MET A 126 -5.41 2.89 9.35
C MET A 126 -4.21 2.11 9.87
N TYR A 127 -3.83 1.03 9.18
CA TYR A 127 -2.54 0.38 9.34
C TYR A 127 -1.82 0.40 8.00
N GLY A 128 -0.90 1.33 7.84
CA GLY A 128 -0.36 1.64 6.51
C GLY A 128 -1.47 2.04 5.54
N PRO A 129 -1.67 1.31 4.42
CA PRO A 129 -2.74 1.59 3.45
C PRO A 129 -4.07 0.90 3.79
N ILE A 130 -4.14 0.13 4.87
CA ILE A 130 -5.30 -0.71 5.21
C ILE A 130 -6.20 0.05 6.17
N VAL A 131 -7.50 0.12 5.87
CA VAL A 131 -8.52 0.56 6.82
C VAL A 131 -8.83 -0.59 7.77
N LEU A 132 -8.66 -0.37 9.07
CA LEU A 132 -9.02 -1.36 10.07
C LEU A 132 -10.52 -1.30 10.34
N ALA A 133 -11.17 -2.44 10.35
CA ALA A 133 -12.59 -2.58 10.65
C ALA A 133 -12.79 -3.62 11.77
N SER A 134 -13.76 -3.34 12.63
CA SER A 134 -14.19 -4.31 13.63
C SER A 134 -15.36 -5.13 13.09
N PRO A 135 -15.35 -6.46 13.21
CA PRO A 135 -16.52 -7.26 12.88
C PRO A 135 -17.65 -6.94 13.87
N THR A 136 -18.82 -6.62 13.34
CA THR A 136 -20.01 -6.28 14.13
C THR A 136 -20.97 -7.47 14.31
N GLY A 137 -20.56 -8.67 13.87
CA GLY A 137 -21.41 -9.86 13.87
C GLY A 137 -22.25 -10.02 12.62
N THR A 138 -23.04 -11.06 12.58
CA THR A 138 -23.94 -11.40 11.46
C THR A 138 -25.41 -11.47 11.88
N GLU A 139 -25.71 -11.01 13.08
CA GLU A 139 -27.06 -10.98 13.61
C GLU A 139 -27.86 -9.81 13.06
N ASN A 140 -29.16 -9.96 12.92
CA ASN A 140 -30.09 -8.93 12.47
C ASN A 140 -29.75 -8.36 11.08
N MET A 141 -29.31 -9.19 10.16
CA MET A 141 -28.98 -8.78 8.78
C MET A 141 -30.20 -8.81 7.83
N ASP A 142 -31.40 -9.06 8.35
CA ASP A 142 -32.61 -9.06 7.55
C ASP A 142 -32.85 -7.69 6.91
N GLY A 143 -33.02 -7.68 5.58
CA GLY A 143 -33.18 -6.44 4.82
C GLY A 143 -31.86 -5.75 4.43
N LEU A 144 -30.72 -6.31 4.76
CA LEU A 144 -29.43 -5.86 4.25
C LEU A 144 -29.12 -6.59 2.94
N TYR A 145 -29.33 -5.92 1.83
CA TYR A 145 -29.09 -6.48 0.50
C TYR A 145 -27.88 -5.78 -0.14
N ALA A 146 -26.97 -6.58 -0.69
CA ALA A 146 -26.03 -6.13 -1.67
C ALA A 146 -26.27 -6.92 -2.96
N ASP A 147 -26.56 -6.25 -4.06
CA ASP A 147 -26.71 -6.85 -5.38
C ASP A 147 -25.81 -6.11 -6.39
N ASP A 148 -25.80 -6.58 -7.64
CA ASP A 148 -24.99 -5.99 -8.71
C ASP A 148 -25.60 -4.68 -9.26
N SER A 149 -26.73 -4.24 -8.75
CA SER A 149 -27.38 -3.00 -9.19
C SER A 149 -26.65 -1.77 -8.62
N ARG A 150 -26.80 -0.62 -9.30
CA ARG A 150 -26.23 0.65 -8.84
C ARG A 150 -26.76 1.08 -7.46
N GLY A 151 -27.95 0.64 -7.08
CA GLY A 151 -28.60 0.90 -5.78
C GLY A 151 -28.38 -0.21 -4.74
N GLY A 152 -27.86 -1.37 -5.14
CA GLY A 152 -27.70 -2.55 -4.29
C GLY A 152 -26.62 -2.46 -3.21
N HIS A 153 -25.86 -1.38 -3.22
CA HIS A 153 -24.87 -1.10 -2.15
C HIS A 153 -25.49 -0.31 -0.99
N ILE A 154 -26.75 0.08 -1.08
CA ILE A 154 -27.43 0.82 -0.02
C ILE A 154 -28.17 -0.20 0.84
N ALA A 155 -27.73 -0.35 2.09
CA ALA A 155 -28.41 -1.19 3.05
C ALA A 155 -29.84 -0.64 3.32
N HIS A 156 -30.85 -1.46 3.12
CA HIS A 156 -32.25 -1.15 3.37
C HIS A 156 -32.75 -1.84 4.65
N GLY A 157 -31.98 -1.83 5.70
CA GLY A 157 -32.35 -2.41 6.97
C GLY A 157 -32.82 -1.37 7.98
N LYS A 158 -33.27 -1.84 9.15
CA LYS A 158 -33.54 -0.98 10.30
C LYS A 158 -32.25 -0.27 10.67
N GLN A 159 -32.28 1.06 10.71
CA GLN A 159 -31.16 1.84 11.18
C GLN A 159 -30.91 1.56 12.67
N ILE A 160 -29.70 1.17 13.03
CA ILE A 160 -29.27 1.03 14.41
C ILE A 160 -29.01 2.46 14.94
N PRO A 161 -29.59 2.85 16.07
CA PRO A 161 -29.29 4.13 16.70
C PRO A 161 -27.78 4.26 16.98
N LEU A 162 -27.22 5.45 16.82
CA LEU A 162 -25.79 5.68 17.06
C LEU A 162 -25.32 5.25 18.46
N GLN A 163 -26.23 5.30 19.44
CA GLN A 163 -25.96 4.88 20.81
C GLN A 163 -25.79 3.36 20.98
N GLU A 164 -26.30 2.57 20.03
CA GLU A 164 -26.22 1.11 20.00
C GLU A 164 -25.04 0.61 19.12
N VAL A 165 -24.40 1.51 18.38
CA VAL A 165 -23.23 1.17 17.56
C VAL A 165 -22.04 0.94 18.49
N PRO A 166 -21.24 -0.13 18.30
CA PRO A 166 -20.03 -0.34 19.06
C PRO A 166 -19.11 0.89 18.99
N ALA A 167 -18.75 1.42 20.16
CA ALA A 167 -17.91 2.60 20.26
C ALA A 167 -16.61 2.28 21.01
N LEU A 168 -15.50 2.84 20.54
CA LEU A 168 -14.25 2.82 21.26
C LEU A 168 -14.22 3.99 22.25
N ILE A 169 -14.02 3.69 23.53
CA ILE A 169 -14.03 4.71 24.59
C ILE A 169 -12.58 5.08 24.93
N GLY A 170 -12.26 6.36 24.77
CA GLY A 170 -10.94 6.90 25.08
C GLY A 170 -10.58 8.12 24.25
N THR A 171 -9.42 8.67 24.49
CA THR A 171 -8.86 9.68 23.59
C THR A 171 -8.36 9.01 22.31
N PRO A 172 -8.34 9.69 21.15
CA PRO A 172 -7.82 9.12 19.90
C PRO A 172 -6.43 8.48 20.07
N ASP A 173 -5.54 9.13 20.81
CA ASP A 173 -4.19 8.60 21.06
C ASP A 173 -4.19 7.35 21.96
N SER A 174 -5.03 7.30 22.99
CA SER A 174 -5.12 6.10 23.85
C SER A 174 -5.66 4.91 23.07
N ILE A 175 -6.66 5.12 22.22
CA ILE A 175 -7.23 4.08 21.37
C ILE A 175 -6.19 3.61 20.34
N ARG A 176 -5.51 4.53 19.66
CA ARG A 176 -4.44 4.18 18.71
C ARG A 176 -3.35 3.32 19.36
N ASN A 177 -2.94 3.66 20.56
CA ASN A 177 -1.88 2.96 21.28
C ASN A 177 -2.33 1.59 21.83
N SER A 178 -3.64 1.30 21.90
CA SER A 178 -4.18 0.01 22.29
C SER A 178 -4.29 -0.99 21.14
N ILE A 179 -4.15 -0.53 19.90
CA ILE A 179 -4.24 -1.39 18.71
C ILE A 179 -2.87 -2.01 18.44
N HIS A 180 -2.77 -3.31 18.52
CA HIS A 180 -1.55 -4.07 18.29
C HIS A 180 -1.76 -5.17 17.25
N LYS A 181 -0.75 -5.38 16.41
CA LYS A 181 -0.74 -6.49 15.48
C LYS A 181 -0.50 -7.79 16.26
N ASN A 182 -1.41 -8.74 16.15
CA ASN A 182 -1.19 -10.08 16.67
C ASN A 182 -0.21 -10.84 15.77
N ASN A 183 0.82 -11.44 16.38
CA ASN A 183 1.87 -12.19 15.68
C ASN A 183 1.42 -13.57 15.17
N GLY A 184 0.17 -13.82 14.95
CA GLY A 184 -0.37 -15.10 14.50
C GLY A 184 -1.46 -15.03 13.44
N ASP A 185 -2.09 -13.91 13.29
CA ASP A 185 -3.21 -13.75 12.35
C ASP A 185 -2.78 -12.97 11.10
N ARG A 186 -3.15 -13.51 9.96
CA ARG A 186 -3.16 -12.72 8.71
C ARG A 186 -4.19 -11.62 8.87
N LEU A 187 -3.85 -10.42 8.49
CA LEU A 187 -4.81 -9.33 8.35
C LEU A 187 -5.84 -9.69 7.31
#